data_9f29d9fda139585e0915ae6151770d71
#
_entry.id   9f29d9fda139585e0915ae6151770d71
#
_cell.length_a   1.000
_cell.length_b   1.000
_cell.length_c   1.000
_cell.angle_alpha   90.00
_cell.angle_beta   90.00
_cell.angle_gamma   90.00
#
_symmetry.space_group_name_H-M   'P 1'
#
loop_
_entity.id
_entity.type
_entity.pdbx_description
1 polymer ?
#
loop_
_entity_poly.entity_id
_entity_poly.type
_entity_poly.pdbx_seq_one_letter_code
_entity_poly.pdbx_strand_id
1 'polypeptide(L)'
;MDVHGRELRYFVAVAESLNFTAAADGLYVSQPALSKQIRKLESQLGAALFVRDSRSVALTPVGAALLPQARRVLAAWDAAAAAVASAKAAQQAELSIGISTSPGRGILPAVRSRFAAAFPDAKPVLRQVGWDDPTAGLADGSADVAYVWLPLADSERYRWLVVATEPRLVALPDTHRLAGRDTIAFADLLDEPFLALPATAGALRDYWLAVDARAGRPPIIGAEVSSTEETYEALVNGDGVVLLATGNAPLVAHDGVVTRPVTGLSPCELALAWRADDVRPLVRGYAEACASATAHRR
;
A
#
# COMPACT_ATOMS: atom_id res chain seq x y z
N MET A 1 -33.76 10.97 -6.97
CA MET A 1 -32.53 11.44 -6.29
C MET A 1 -31.37 11.09 -7.23
N ASP A 2 -30.64 12.08 -7.70
CA ASP A 2 -29.60 11.88 -8.71
C ASP A 2 -28.26 12.40 -8.13
N VAL A 3 -27.60 11.52 -7.32
CA VAL A 3 -26.33 11.82 -6.68
C VAL A 3 -25.20 11.26 -7.55
N HIS A 4 -24.25 12.13 -7.92
CA HIS A 4 -23.13 11.73 -8.77
C HIS A 4 -21.90 11.32 -7.95
N GLY A 5 -21.09 10.39 -8.47
CA GLY A 5 -19.89 9.90 -7.79
C GLY A 5 -18.91 11.03 -7.39
N ARG A 6 -18.86 12.13 -8.14
CA ARG A 6 -18.04 13.30 -7.79
C ARG A 6 -18.50 13.97 -6.49
N GLU A 7 -19.79 14.05 -6.25
CA GLU A 7 -20.36 14.63 -5.03
C GLU A 7 -20.01 13.75 -3.81
N LEU A 8 -20.03 12.43 -3.99
CA LEU A 8 -19.61 11.48 -2.95
C LEU A 8 -18.11 11.58 -2.67
N ARG A 9 -17.25 11.72 -3.69
CA ARG A 9 -15.80 11.95 -3.48
C ARG A 9 -15.55 13.23 -2.68
N TYR A 10 -16.24 14.29 -3.02
CA TYR A 10 -16.13 15.56 -2.29
C TYR A 10 -16.56 15.42 -0.84
N PHE A 11 -17.68 14.71 -0.60
CA PHE A 11 -18.15 14.43 0.74
C PHE A 11 -17.14 13.62 1.56
N VAL A 12 -16.60 12.53 1.00
CA VAL A 12 -15.60 11.67 1.66
C VAL A 12 -14.34 12.47 1.99
N ALA A 13 -13.80 13.26 1.06
CA ALA A 13 -12.61 14.07 1.29
C ALA A 13 -12.79 15.09 2.43
N VAL A 14 -13.95 15.76 2.50
CA VAL A 14 -14.25 16.68 3.63
C VAL A 14 -14.45 15.90 4.93
N ALA A 15 -15.07 14.72 4.88
CA ALA A 15 -15.30 13.88 6.06
C ALA A 15 -14.00 13.33 6.67
N GLU A 16 -13.00 13.08 5.85
CA GLU A 16 -11.69 12.58 6.29
C GLU A 16 -10.78 13.68 6.83
N SER A 17 -10.77 14.83 6.18
CA SER A 17 -9.93 15.95 6.61
C SER A 17 -10.56 16.80 7.71
N LEU A 18 -11.89 16.78 7.86
CA LEU A 18 -12.71 17.69 8.66
C LEU A 18 -12.35 19.16 8.43
N ASN A 19 -11.86 19.46 7.23
CA ASN A 19 -11.39 20.78 6.82
C ASN A 19 -11.68 21.03 5.34
N PHE A 20 -12.56 21.98 5.04
CA PHE A 20 -12.96 22.30 3.66
C PHE A 20 -11.81 22.83 2.79
N THR A 21 -10.87 23.56 3.38
CA THR A 21 -9.72 24.10 2.62
C THR A 21 -8.76 22.98 2.28
N ALA A 22 -8.36 22.18 3.27
CA ALA A 22 -7.47 21.04 3.04
C ALA A 22 -8.06 20.02 2.05
N ALA A 23 -9.39 19.73 2.17
CA ALA A 23 -10.07 18.87 1.21
C ALA A 23 -10.09 19.45 -0.22
N ALA A 24 -10.31 20.77 -0.34
CA ALA A 24 -10.31 21.44 -1.65
C ALA A 24 -8.94 21.41 -2.31
N ASP A 25 -7.89 21.63 -1.53
CA ASP A 25 -6.49 21.55 -2.00
C ASP A 25 -6.17 20.13 -2.49
N GLY A 26 -6.50 19.10 -1.70
CA GLY A 26 -6.29 17.70 -2.09
C GLY A 26 -7.10 17.25 -3.32
N LEU A 27 -8.22 17.92 -3.59
CA LEU A 27 -9.08 17.67 -4.76
C LEU A 27 -8.78 18.60 -5.96
N TYR A 28 -7.81 19.50 -5.84
CA TYR A 28 -7.45 20.49 -6.86
C TYR A 28 -8.65 21.36 -7.30
N VAL A 29 -9.48 21.77 -6.36
CA VAL A 29 -10.63 22.66 -6.59
C VAL A 29 -10.62 23.83 -5.62
N SER A 30 -11.37 24.91 -5.96
CA SER A 30 -11.52 26.00 -4.99
C SER A 30 -12.47 25.62 -3.85
N GLN A 31 -12.14 26.06 -2.62
CA GLN A 31 -12.99 25.83 -1.44
C GLN A 31 -14.45 26.28 -1.64
N PRO A 32 -14.77 27.44 -2.28
CA PRO A 32 -16.16 27.82 -2.56
C PRO A 32 -16.86 26.83 -3.48
N ALA A 33 -16.14 26.29 -4.50
CA ALA A 33 -16.71 25.28 -5.41
C ALA A 33 -17.02 23.98 -4.66
N LEU A 34 -16.09 23.48 -3.84
CA LEU A 34 -16.30 22.30 -2.98
C LEU A 34 -17.51 22.52 -2.04
N SER A 35 -17.54 23.65 -1.35
CA SER A 35 -18.62 23.98 -0.41
C SER A 35 -20.02 24.06 -1.11
N LYS A 36 -20.06 24.55 -2.35
CA LYS A 36 -21.27 24.56 -3.18
C LYS A 36 -21.75 23.14 -3.52
N GLN A 37 -20.82 22.25 -3.87
CA GLN A 37 -21.15 20.86 -4.20
C GLN A 37 -21.65 20.09 -2.97
N ILE A 38 -21.03 20.29 -1.81
CA ILE A 38 -21.51 19.67 -0.57
C ILE A 38 -22.94 20.16 -0.22
N ARG A 39 -23.21 21.46 -0.32
CA ARG A 39 -24.58 22.00 -0.09
C ARG A 39 -25.58 21.43 -1.08
N LYS A 40 -25.19 21.22 -2.34
CA LYS A 40 -26.05 20.57 -3.33
C LYS A 40 -26.38 19.14 -2.92
N LEU A 41 -25.37 18.35 -2.47
CA LEU A 41 -25.57 16.99 -1.98
C LEU A 41 -26.50 16.96 -0.74
N GLU A 42 -26.27 17.86 0.22
CA GLU A 42 -27.13 18.01 1.42
C GLU A 42 -28.58 18.33 1.02
N SER A 43 -28.78 19.22 0.06
CA SER A 43 -30.10 19.55 -0.48
C SER A 43 -30.78 18.36 -1.17
N GLN A 44 -30.04 17.58 -1.95
CA GLN A 44 -30.56 16.37 -2.62
C GLN A 44 -30.98 15.28 -1.61
N LEU A 45 -30.22 15.16 -0.51
CA LEU A 45 -30.47 14.20 0.56
C LEU A 45 -31.53 14.71 1.58
N GLY A 46 -31.86 16.00 1.55
CA GLY A 46 -32.77 16.62 2.49
C GLY A 46 -32.22 16.68 3.92
N ALA A 47 -30.91 16.59 4.11
CA ALA A 47 -30.26 16.57 5.42
C ALA A 47 -28.87 17.17 5.37
N ALA A 48 -28.46 17.87 6.44
CA ALA A 48 -27.11 18.33 6.62
C ALA A 48 -26.17 17.14 6.92
N LEU A 49 -25.02 17.12 6.27
CA LEU A 49 -23.99 16.09 6.47
C LEU A 49 -22.88 16.57 7.42
N PHE A 50 -22.68 17.88 7.51
CA PHE A 50 -21.70 18.50 8.36
C PHE A 50 -22.32 19.54 9.30
N VAL A 51 -21.84 19.55 10.53
CA VAL A 51 -21.97 20.69 11.43
C VAL A 51 -20.78 21.61 11.18
N ARG A 52 -21.03 22.89 10.95
CA ARG A 52 -20.00 23.91 10.68
C ARG A 52 -20.15 25.01 11.70
N ASP A 53 -19.13 25.22 12.48
CA ASP A 53 -19.00 26.43 13.28
C ASP A 53 -17.77 27.24 12.83
N SER A 54 -17.51 28.37 13.46
CA SER A 54 -16.40 29.25 13.08
C SER A 54 -15.00 28.63 13.31
N ARG A 55 -14.91 27.49 13.97
CA ARG A 55 -13.63 26.89 14.40
C ARG A 55 -13.51 25.40 14.07
N SER A 56 -14.63 24.73 13.76
CA SER A 56 -14.62 23.28 13.54
C SER A 56 -15.63 22.83 12.49
N VAL A 57 -15.30 21.70 11.86
CA VAL A 57 -16.18 20.94 10.99
C VAL A 57 -16.30 19.54 11.59
N ALA A 58 -17.52 19.05 11.75
CA ALA A 58 -17.78 17.70 12.24
C ALA A 58 -18.90 17.05 11.42
N LEU A 59 -18.93 15.73 11.35
CA LEU A 59 -20.03 15.00 10.74
C LEU A 59 -21.29 15.09 11.61
N THR A 60 -22.44 15.24 10.97
CA THR A 60 -23.73 14.96 11.59
C THR A 60 -23.93 13.45 11.75
N PRO A 61 -24.89 12.97 12.55
CA PRO A 61 -25.26 11.55 12.56
C PRO A 61 -25.61 11.00 11.17
N VAL A 62 -26.24 11.83 10.32
CA VAL A 62 -26.55 11.48 8.93
C VAL A 62 -25.28 11.39 8.09
N GLY A 63 -24.35 12.33 8.24
CA GLY A 63 -23.04 12.27 7.59
C GLY A 63 -22.23 11.03 8.02
N ALA A 64 -22.23 10.72 9.32
CA ALA A 64 -21.57 9.54 9.85
C ALA A 64 -22.17 8.22 9.28
N ALA A 65 -23.49 8.17 9.10
CA ALA A 65 -24.15 7.02 8.48
C ALA A 65 -23.87 6.92 6.96
N LEU A 66 -23.75 8.06 6.27
CA LEU A 66 -23.47 8.09 4.84
C LEU A 66 -22.02 7.69 4.52
N LEU A 67 -21.05 8.05 5.35
CA LEU A 67 -19.63 7.92 5.05
C LEU A 67 -19.21 6.49 4.65
N PRO A 68 -19.55 5.43 5.41
CA PRO A 68 -19.18 4.06 5.01
C PRO A 68 -19.86 3.64 3.71
N GLN A 69 -21.09 4.11 3.44
CA GLN A 69 -21.80 3.78 2.21
C GLN A 69 -21.21 4.52 1.00
N ALA A 70 -20.86 5.81 1.16
CA ALA A 70 -20.20 6.59 0.12
C ALA A 70 -18.86 5.95 -0.30
N ARG A 71 -18.05 5.50 0.67
CA ARG A 71 -16.82 4.75 0.40
C ARG A 71 -17.09 3.46 -0.38
N ARG A 72 -18.09 2.69 -0.01
CA ARG A 72 -18.47 1.46 -0.73
C ARG A 72 -18.89 1.73 -2.17
N VAL A 73 -19.69 2.77 -2.41
CA VAL A 73 -20.10 3.17 -3.77
C VAL A 73 -18.89 3.59 -4.61
N LEU A 74 -17.98 4.39 -4.04
CA LEU A 74 -16.78 4.81 -4.73
C LEU A 74 -15.86 3.62 -5.05
N ALA A 75 -15.65 2.72 -4.10
CA ALA A 75 -14.87 1.50 -4.32
C ALA A 75 -15.50 0.61 -5.40
N ALA A 76 -16.83 0.47 -5.43
CA ALA A 76 -17.54 -0.27 -6.47
C ALA A 76 -17.39 0.38 -7.86
N TRP A 77 -17.38 1.73 -7.91
CA TRP A 77 -17.15 2.46 -9.16
C TRP A 77 -15.72 2.29 -9.66
N ASP A 78 -14.74 2.37 -8.76
CA ASP A 78 -13.33 2.17 -9.10
C ASP A 78 -13.10 0.73 -9.60
N ALA A 79 -13.73 -0.28 -8.98
CA ALA A 79 -13.73 -1.65 -9.47
C ALA A 79 -14.37 -1.80 -10.87
N ALA A 80 -15.47 -1.10 -11.14
CA ALA A 80 -16.09 -1.11 -12.46
C ALA A 80 -15.21 -0.45 -13.53
N ALA A 81 -14.59 0.70 -13.21
CA ALA A 81 -13.65 1.36 -14.09
C ALA A 81 -12.43 0.47 -14.41
N ALA A 82 -11.94 -0.22 -13.39
CA ALA A 82 -10.87 -1.20 -13.52
C ALA A 82 -11.25 -2.39 -14.40
N ALA A 83 -12.48 -2.92 -14.26
CA ALA A 83 -12.98 -3.98 -15.12
C ALA A 83 -13.01 -3.55 -16.61
N VAL A 84 -13.42 -2.31 -16.89
CA VAL A 84 -13.37 -1.74 -18.24
C VAL A 84 -11.93 -1.61 -18.74
N ALA A 85 -11.02 -1.11 -17.89
CA ALA A 85 -9.60 -1.01 -18.24
C ALA A 85 -8.99 -2.40 -18.49
N SER A 86 -9.33 -3.39 -17.67
CA SER A 86 -8.91 -4.78 -17.83
C SER A 86 -9.46 -5.40 -19.11
N ALA A 87 -10.71 -5.14 -19.49
CA ALA A 87 -11.26 -5.60 -20.76
C ALA A 87 -10.55 -4.99 -21.97
N LYS A 88 -10.19 -3.70 -21.88
CA LYS A 88 -9.37 -3.02 -22.90
C LYS A 88 -7.96 -3.59 -22.95
N ALA A 89 -7.33 -3.84 -21.80
CA ALA A 89 -6.00 -4.45 -21.72
C ALA A 89 -6.00 -5.88 -22.24
N ALA A 90 -7.07 -6.67 -22.00
CA ALA A 90 -7.24 -7.99 -22.57
C ALA A 90 -7.29 -7.95 -24.10
N GLN A 91 -7.89 -6.91 -24.69
CA GLN A 91 -7.85 -6.68 -26.12
C GLN A 91 -6.45 -6.31 -26.66
N GLN A 92 -5.59 -5.75 -25.82
CA GLN A 92 -4.23 -5.34 -26.15
C GLN A 92 -3.15 -6.33 -25.69
N ALA A 93 -3.53 -7.48 -25.13
CA ALA A 93 -2.63 -8.46 -24.51
C ALA A 93 -1.69 -7.86 -23.44
N GLU A 94 -2.08 -6.77 -22.77
CA GLU A 94 -1.31 -6.16 -21.68
C GLU A 94 -1.61 -6.87 -20.36
N LEU A 95 -0.54 -7.12 -19.58
CA LEU A 95 -0.61 -7.59 -18.19
C LEU A 95 0.04 -6.55 -17.28
N SER A 96 -0.76 -5.91 -16.44
CA SER A 96 -0.29 -4.94 -15.45
C SER A 96 0.23 -5.64 -14.19
N ILE A 97 1.49 -5.36 -13.83
CA ILE A 97 2.18 -5.96 -12.68
C ILE A 97 2.46 -4.87 -11.66
N GLY A 98 1.76 -4.91 -10.53
CA GLY A 98 1.94 -3.96 -9.45
C GLY A 98 3.18 -4.26 -8.60
N ILE A 99 3.88 -3.20 -8.21
CA ILE A 99 5.00 -3.25 -7.27
C ILE A 99 4.95 -2.02 -6.37
N SER A 100 5.16 -2.18 -5.07
CA SER A 100 5.39 -1.06 -4.16
C SER A 100 6.88 -0.81 -3.92
N THR A 101 7.68 -1.89 -3.95
CA THR A 101 9.14 -1.86 -4.01
C THR A 101 9.60 -2.85 -5.06
N SER A 102 10.85 -2.71 -5.52
CA SER A 102 11.39 -3.70 -6.45
C SER A 102 11.27 -5.11 -5.87
N PRO A 103 10.65 -6.07 -6.56
CA PRO A 103 10.65 -7.46 -6.12
C PRO A 103 12.05 -8.04 -6.04
N GLY A 104 13.03 -7.45 -6.71
CA GLY A 104 14.45 -7.78 -6.64
C GLY A 104 14.76 -9.25 -6.82
N ARG A 105 15.68 -9.77 -6.03
CA ARG A 105 16.03 -11.20 -5.88
C ARG A 105 16.40 -11.88 -7.21
N GLY A 106 16.54 -11.11 -8.30
CA GLY A 106 16.90 -11.63 -9.63
C GLY A 106 15.89 -12.60 -10.23
N ILE A 107 14.61 -12.61 -9.77
CA ILE A 107 13.59 -13.53 -10.30
C ILE A 107 12.93 -13.02 -11.59
N LEU A 108 12.81 -11.70 -11.74
CA LEU A 108 12.10 -11.10 -12.88
C LEU A 108 12.62 -11.50 -14.25
N PRO A 109 13.94 -11.57 -14.52
CA PRO A 109 14.43 -12.01 -15.84
C PRO A 109 13.95 -13.41 -16.21
N ALA A 110 13.99 -14.36 -15.27
CA ALA A 110 13.54 -15.73 -15.50
C ALA A 110 12.01 -15.81 -15.68
N VAL A 111 11.25 -15.06 -14.91
CA VAL A 111 9.79 -14.97 -15.06
C VAL A 111 9.43 -14.38 -16.41
N ARG A 112 10.05 -13.27 -16.80
CA ARG A 112 9.82 -12.63 -18.12
C ARG A 112 10.12 -13.56 -19.28
N SER A 113 11.25 -14.27 -19.23
CA SER A 113 11.64 -15.22 -20.29
C SER A 113 10.61 -16.33 -20.44
N ARG A 114 10.17 -16.95 -19.33
CA ARG A 114 9.17 -18.03 -19.36
C ARG A 114 7.80 -17.53 -19.80
N PHE A 115 7.39 -16.39 -19.30
CA PHE A 115 6.10 -15.79 -19.68
C PHE A 115 6.06 -15.41 -21.16
N ALA A 116 7.11 -14.79 -21.69
CA ALA A 116 7.21 -14.44 -23.11
C ALA A 116 7.21 -15.69 -24.03
N ALA A 117 7.78 -16.80 -23.59
CA ALA A 117 7.74 -18.05 -24.33
C ALA A 117 6.31 -18.63 -24.43
N ALA A 118 5.51 -18.49 -23.38
CA ALA A 118 4.13 -18.97 -23.35
C ALA A 118 3.13 -17.98 -24.00
N PHE A 119 3.42 -16.69 -23.94
CA PHE A 119 2.56 -15.60 -24.40
C PHE A 119 3.38 -14.57 -25.20
N PRO A 120 3.80 -14.89 -26.43
CA PRO A 120 4.71 -14.04 -27.20
C PRO A 120 4.15 -12.66 -27.55
N ASP A 121 2.82 -12.55 -27.67
CA ASP A 121 2.14 -11.28 -27.97
C ASP A 121 1.79 -10.47 -26.71
N ALA A 122 2.01 -11.03 -25.51
CA ALA A 122 1.68 -10.35 -24.27
C ALA A 122 2.72 -9.28 -23.90
N LYS A 123 2.24 -8.18 -23.32
CA LYS A 123 3.06 -7.05 -22.87
C LYS A 123 2.95 -6.89 -21.35
N PRO A 124 3.85 -7.51 -20.57
CA PRO A 124 3.90 -7.29 -19.13
C PRO A 124 4.43 -5.87 -18.85
N VAL A 125 3.66 -5.08 -18.10
CA VAL A 125 3.98 -3.70 -17.71
C VAL A 125 4.10 -3.62 -16.19
N LEU A 126 5.27 -3.22 -15.71
CA LEU A 126 5.47 -2.94 -14.28
C LEU A 126 4.88 -1.56 -13.95
N ARG A 127 4.09 -1.51 -12.87
CA ARG A 127 3.50 -0.28 -12.34
C ARG A 127 3.95 -0.08 -10.89
N GLN A 128 4.58 1.06 -10.64
CA GLN A 128 4.91 1.51 -9.29
C GLN A 128 3.61 1.98 -8.62
N VAL A 129 3.35 1.47 -7.42
CA VAL A 129 2.19 1.84 -6.58
C VAL A 129 2.71 2.35 -5.24
N GLY A 130 2.05 3.35 -4.67
CA GLY A 130 2.42 3.93 -3.38
C GLY A 130 2.29 2.95 -2.22
N TRP A 131 2.96 3.23 -1.12
CA TRP A 131 2.93 2.37 0.08
C TRP A 131 1.65 2.54 0.90
N ASP A 132 0.80 3.45 0.52
CA ASP A 132 -0.56 3.63 1.03
C ASP A 132 -1.54 2.54 0.56
N ASP A 133 -1.19 1.82 -0.54
CA ASP A 133 -1.91 0.63 -1.00
C ASP A 133 -1.06 -0.64 -0.83
N PRO A 134 -1.28 -1.42 0.26
CA PRO A 134 -0.56 -2.66 0.52
C PRO A 134 -0.84 -3.78 -0.50
N THR A 135 -1.87 -3.62 -1.34
CA THR A 135 -2.22 -4.58 -2.40
C THR A 135 -1.51 -4.32 -3.71
N ALA A 136 -0.73 -3.23 -3.78
CA ALA A 136 0.01 -2.80 -4.96
C ALA A 136 -0.85 -2.76 -6.24
N GLY A 137 -2.06 -2.19 -6.13
CA GLY A 137 -2.99 -1.99 -7.25
C GLY A 137 -3.97 -3.13 -7.50
N LEU A 138 -3.97 -4.21 -6.70
CA LEU A 138 -4.94 -5.29 -6.87
C LEU A 138 -6.34 -4.89 -6.41
N ALA A 139 -6.45 -4.08 -5.35
CA ALA A 139 -7.73 -3.71 -4.75
C ALA A 139 -8.58 -2.83 -5.67
N ASP A 140 -7.96 -1.89 -6.38
CA ASP A 140 -8.62 -0.99 -7.32
C ASP A 140 -8.59 -1.51 -8.77
N GLY A 141 -7.85 -2.61 -9.02
CA GLY A 141 -7.71 -3.25 -10.32
C GLY A 141 -6.76 -2.54 -11.29
N SER A 142 -5.94 -1.61 -10.83
CA SER A 142 -4.87 -0.98 -11.62
C SER A 142 -3.73 -1.97 -11.91
N ALA A 143 -3.64 -3.05 -11.11
CA ALA A 143 -2.77 -4.20 -11.37
C ALA A 143 -3.59 -5.48 -11.54
N ASP A 144 -3.13 -6.35 -12.44
CA ASP A 144 -3.68 -7.69 -12.66
C ASP A 144 -3.05 -8.72 -11.73
N VAL A 145 -1.75 -8.61 -11.56
CA VAL A 145 -0.93 -9.33 -10.58
C VAL A 145 -0.04 -8.33 -9.84
N ALA A 146 0.37 -8.63 -8.63
CA ALA A 146 1.25 -7.74 -7.87
C ALA A 146 2.24 -8.51 -7.00
N TYR A 147 3.44 -7.96 -6.87
CA TYR A 147 4.38 -8.39 -5.84
C TYR A 147 4.09 -7.63 -4.55
N VAL A 148 3.65 -8.35 -3.54
CA VAL A 148 3.16 -7.82 -2.27
C VAL A 148 3.87 -8.46 -1.08
N TRP A 149 3.96 -7.73 0.02
CA TRP A 149 4.37 -8.30 1.30
C TRP A 149 3.15 -8.84 2.04
N LEU A 150 3.29 -10.02 2.63
CA LEU A 150 2.28 -10.56 3.53
C LEU A 150 2.45 -9.96 4.95
N PRO A 151 1.35 -9.81 5.72
CA PRO A 151 -0.02 -10.25 5.41
C PRO A 151 -0.78 -9.27 4.51
N LEU A 152 -1.70 -9.82 3.69
CA LEU A 152 -2.70 -9.04 2.96
C LEU A 152 -4.00 -8.94 3.78
N ALA A 153 -4.57 -7.73 3.86
CA ALA A 153 -5.94 -7.56 4.32
C ALA A 153 -6.92 -8.21 3.32
N ASP A 154 -8.09 -8.60 3.79
CA ASP A 154 -9.13 -9.25 2.97
C ASP A 154 -8.55 -10.42 2.14
N SER A 155 -7.76 -11.26 2.78
CA SER A 155 -6.97 -12.31 2.11
C SER A 155 -7.80 -13.27 1.28
N GLU A 156 -9.09 -13.46 1.59
CA GLU A 156 -10.04 -14.28 0.83
C GLU A 156 -10.31 -13.77 -0.59
N ARG A 157 -10.06 -12.48 -0.83
CA ARG A 157 -10.20 -11.86 -2.15
C ARG A 157 -9.05 -12.17 -3.10
N TYR A 158 -7.94 -12.71 -2.57
CA TYR A 158 -6.71 -12.92 -3.32
C TYR A 158 -6.26 -14.38 -3.29
N ARG A 159 -5.52 -14.76 -4.31
CA ARG A 159 -4.66 -15.94 -4.34
C ARG A 159 -3.22 -15.45 -4.44
N TRP A 160 -2.30 -16.19 -3.87
CA TRP A 160 -0.89 -15.85 -3.99
C TRP A 160 0.01 -17.09 -3.97
N LEU A 161 1.24 -16.88 -4.41
CA LEU A 161 2.35 -17.79 -4.22
C LEU A 161 3.51 -17.03 -3.56
N VAL A 162 4.12 -17.62 -2.56
CA VAL A 162 5.30 -17.04 -1.91
C VAL A 162 6.49 -17.17 -2.84
N VAL A 163 7.12 -16.06 -3.17
CA VAL A 163 8.29 -16.00 -4.07
C VAL A 163 9.62 -15.87 -3.32
N ALA A 164 9.59 -15.34 -2.11
CA ALA A 164 10.73 -15.30 -1.20
C ALA A 164 10.28 -15.28 0.25
N THR A 165 11.02 -15.98 1.11
CA THR A 165 10.93 -15.89 2.57
C THR A 165 12.28 -15.43 3.07
N GLU A 166 12.32 -14.31 3.81
CA GLU A 166 13.55 -13.63 4.18
C GLU A 166 13.56 -13.23 5.65
N PRO A 167 14.74 -13.24 6.32
CA PRO A 167 14.88 -12.61 7.61
C PRO A 167 14.55 -11.12 7.54
N ARG A 168 14.06 -10.56 8.65
CA ARG A 168 13.92 -9.12 8.79
C ARG A 168 15.25 -8.51 9.27
N LEU A 169 15.59 -7.37 8.68
CA LEU A 169 16.67 -6.49 9.11
C LEU A 169 16.08 -5.24 9.74
N VAL A 170 16.88 -4.54 10.52
CA VAL A 170 16.64 -3.14 10.87
C VAL A 170 17.65 -2.27 10.11
N ALA A 171 17.17 -1.19 9.50
CA ALA A 171 18.02 -0.10 9.04
C ALA A 171 17.99 1.02 10.10
N LEU A 172 19.15 1.60 10.35
CA LEU A 172 19.34 2.65 11.34
C LEU A 172 20.52 3.54 10.93
N PRO A 173 20.61 4.78 11.43
CA PRO A 173 21.78 5.62 11.21
C PRO A 173 23.08 4.93 11.64
N ASP A 174 24.17 5.15 10.95
CA ASP A 174 25.48 4.60 11.30
C ASP A 174 26.01 5.12 12.65
N THR A 175 25.50 6.29 13.09
CA THR A 175 25.75 6.90 14.40
C THR A 175 24.91 6.33 15.53
N HIS A 176 23.94 5.47 15.20
CA HIS A 176 23.01 4.92 16.20
C HIS A 176 23.76 4.01 17.20
N ARG A 177 23.31 4.02 18.49
CA ARG A 177 23.94 3.22 19.58
C ARG A 177 24.06 1.73 19.29
N LEU A 178 23.19 1.17 18.43
CA LEU A 178 23.18 -0.23 18.05
C LEU A 178 23.91 -0.49 16.72
N ALA A 179 24.41 0.51 16.01
CA ALA A 179 25.01 0.39 14.68
C ALA A 179 26.25 -0.53 14.65
N GLY A 180 27.01 -0.57 15.73
CA GLY A 180 28.20 -1.41 15.87
C GLY A 180 27.93 -2.89 16.18
N ARG A 181 26.68 -3.33 16.36
CA ARG A 181 26.34 -4.73 16.64
C ARG A 181 26.23 -5.54 15.35
N ASP A 182 26.68 -6.78 15.35
CA ASP A 182 26.50 -7.70 14.22
C ASP A 182 25.04 -8.15 14.05
N THR A 183 24.32 -8.27 15.16
CA THR A 183 22.92 -8.69 15.23
C THR A 183 22.22 -7.94 16.37
N ILE A 184 20.97 -7.58 16.19
CA ILE A 184 20.16 -6.83 17.16
C ILE A 184 18.96 -7.70 17.58
N ALA A 185 18.74 -7.88 18.88
CA ALA A 185 17.51 -8.48 19.36
C ALA A 185 16.37 -7.46 19.22
N PHE A 186 15.18 -7.91 18.79
CA PHE A 186 14.03 -7.00 18.68
C PHE A 186 13.69 -6.30 20.02
N ALA A 187 13.94 -6.97 21.12
CA ALA A 187 13.77 -6.39 22.46
C ALA A 187 14.61 -5.12 22.69
N ASP A 188 15.77 -5.01 22.05
CA ASP A 188 16.64 -3.82 22.12
C ASP A 188 16.10 -2.61 21.35
N LEU A 189 15.09 -2.84 20.46
CA LEU A 189 14.46 -1.84 19.62
C LEU A 189 13.12 -1.33 20.17
N LEU A 190 12.62 -1.91 21.28
CA LEU A 190 11.27 -1.60 21.77
C LEU A 190 11.07 -0.14 22.17
N ASP A 191 12.14 0.52 22.61
CA ASP A 191 12.14 1.93 23.05
C ASP A 191 12.64 2.90 21.98
N GLU A 192 12.98 2.40 20.77
CA GLU A 192 13.38 3.24 19.64
C GLU A 192 12.16 3.78 18.89
N PRO A 193 12.23 5.00 18.33
CA PRO A 193 11.23 5.48 17.39
C PRO A 193 11.35 4.70 16.08
N PHE A 194 10.20 4.35 15.49
CA PHE A 194 10.13 3.62 14.22
C PHE A 194 9.60 4.52 13.10
N LEU A 195 10.15 4.36 11.91
CA LEU A 195 9.56 4.85 10.68
C LEU A 195 8.42 3.90 10.30
N ALA A 196 7.24 4.46 10.07
CA ALA A 196 6.03 3.70 9.83
C ALA A 196 5.52 3.91 8.41
N LEU A 197 4.92 2.87 7.82
CA LEU A 197 4.12 3.03 6.62
C LEU A 197 2.91 3.95 6.88
N PRO A 198 2.28 4.52 5.85
CA PRO A 198 1.03 5.27 5.98
C PRO A 198 -0.04 4.47 6.75
N ALA A 199 -0.90 5.17 7.47
CA ALA A 199 -1.97 4.52 8.25
C ALA A 199 -2.90 3.65 7.38
N THR A 200 -3.06 4.02 6.10
CA THR A 200 -3.84 3.28 5.10
C THR A 200 -3.27 1.91 4.77
N ALA A 201 -1.99 1.66 5.03
CA ALA A 201 -1.37 0.34 4.86
C ALA A 201 -1.88 -0.70 5.89
N GLY A 202 -2.60 -0.28 6.94
CA GLY A 202 -3.33 -1.16 7.84
C GLY A 202 -2.48 -2.29 8.44
N ALA A 203 -2.88 -3.53 8.24
CA ALA A 203 -2.20 -4.70 8.78
C ALA A 203 -0.72 -4.82 8.35
N LEU A 204 -0.37 -4.33 7.15
CA LEU A 204 1.02 -4.32 6.69
C LEU A 204 1.87 -3.32 7.49
N ARG A 205 1.29 -2.15 7.85
CA ARG A 205 1.94 -1.21 8.78
C ARG A 205 2.23 -1.87 10.12
N ASP A 206 1.22 -2.51 10.72
CA ASP A 206 1.36 -3.20 12.01
C ASP A 206 2.41 -4.31 11.94
N TYR A 207 2.45 -5.03 10.84
CA TYR A 207 3.44 -6.07 10.59
C TYR A 207 4.87 -5.50 10.54
N TRP A 208 5.11 -4.41 9.82
CA TRP A 208 6.45 -3.79 9.76
C TRP A 208 6.83 -3.04 11.04
N LEU A 209 5.88 -2.68 11.87
CA LEU A 209 6.10 -2.19 13.23
C LEU A 209 6.30 -3.34 14.24
N ALA A 210 6.16 -4.59 13.81
CA ALA A 210 6.21 -5.80 14.63
C ALA A 210 5.30 -5.71 15.87
N VAL A 211 4.06 -5.25 15.68
CA VAL A 211 3.08 -5.05 16.77
C VAL A 211 2.84 -6.35 17.54
N ASP A 212 2.80 -7.49 16.87
CA ASP A 212 2.63 -8.83 17.43
C ASP A 212 3.78 -9.24 18.38
N ALA A 213 4.99 -8.75 18.14
CA ALA A 213 6.18 -9.06 18.93
C ALA A 213 6.42 -8.09 20.11
N ARG A 214 5.57 -7.08 20.28
CA ARG A 214 5.74 -6.02 21.30
C ARG A 214 5.12 -6.34 22.66
N ALA A 215 4.53 -7.51 22.85
CA ALA A 215 3.87 -7.91 24.11
C ALA A 215 2.87 -6.84 24.61
N GLY A 216 2.10 -6.23 23.69
CA GLY A 216 1.11 -5.19 23.99
C GLY A 216 1.68 -3.75 24.15
N ARG A 217 2.98 -3.56 24.03
CA ARG A 217 3.59 -2.21 24.03
C ARG A 217 3.35 -1.52 22.70
N PRO A 218 2.77 -0.30 22.68
CA PRO A 218 2.60 0.43 21.42
C PRO A 218 3.96 0.81 20.82
N PRO A 219 4.11 0.84 19.48
CA PRO A 219 5.31 1.36 18.84
C PRO A 219 5.40 2.89 19.05
N ILE A 220 6.62 3.38 19.22
CA ILE A 220 6.92 4.80 19.17
C ILE A 220 7.10 5.14 17.69
N ILE A 221 6.32 6.06 17.17
CA ILE A 221 6.41 6.48 15.77
C ILE A 221 7.26 7.75 15.70
N GLY A 222 8.39 7.67 14.99
CA GLY A 222 9.26 8.82 14.74
C GLY A 222 8.78 9.63 13.55
N ALA A 223 8.54 8.95 12.44
CA ALA A 223 7.97 9.56 11.23
C ALA A 223 7.10 8.55 10.45
N GLU A 224 6.21 9.06 9.60
CA GLU A 224 5.52 8.28 8.58
C GLU A 224 6.24 8.49 7.25
N VAL A 225 6.46 7.38 6.50
CA VAL A 225 7.19 7.37 5.23
C VAL A 225 6.39 6.61 4.18
N SER A 226 6.39 7.11 2.95
CA SER A 226 5.61 6.58 1.82
C SER A 226 6.46 6.13 0.64
N SER A 227 7.78 6.34 0.71
CA SER A 227 8.74 5.95 -0.33
C SER A 227 10.08 5.51 0.26
N THR A 228 10.91 4.93 -0.58
CA THR A 228 12.28 4.54 -0.22
C THR A 228 13.14 5.77 0.06
N GLU A 229 12.97 6.82 -0.71
CA GLU A 229 13.68 8.08 -0.60
C GLU A 229 13.36 8.78 0.73
N GLU A 230 12.07 8.89 1.07
CA GLU A 230 11.64 9.42 2.38
C GLU A 230 12.19 8.58 3.54
N THR A 231 12.20 7.25 3.37
CA THR A 231 12.77 6.34 4.38
C THR A 231 14.26 6.61 4.61
N TYR A 232 15.03 6.77 3.52
CA TYR A 232 16.45 7.06 3.62
C TYR A 232 16.71 8.41 4.30
N GLU A 233 16.01 9.46 3.87
CA GLU A 233 16.17 10.80 4.47
C GLU A 233 15.79 10.80 5.97
N ALA A 234 14.69 10.14 6.34
CA ALA A 234 14.29 10.04 7.74
C ALA A 234 15.30 9.25 8.59
N LEU A 235 15.92 8.19 8.02
CA LEU A 235 17.00 7.47 8.70
C LEU A 235 18.22 8.36 8.93
N VAL A 236 18.70 9.06 7.91
CA VAL A 236 19.86 9.97 8.01
C VAL A 236 19.62 11.09 9.00
N ASN A 237 18.41 11.62 9.05
CA ASN A 237 18.00 12.66 10.01
C ASN A 237 17.88 12.13 11.45
N GLY A 238 17.87 10.80 11.65
CA GLY A 238 17.71 10.20 12.98
C GLY A 238 16.27 10.20 13.49
N ASP A 239 15.27 10.31 12.60
CA ASP A 239 13.84 10.33 12.95
C ASP A 239 13.36 8.97 13.45
N GLY A 240 14.11 7.88 13.22
CA GLY A 240 13.80 6.56 13.72
C GLY A 240 14.58 5.44 13.05
N VAL A 241 14.16 4.20 13.35
CA VAL A 241 14.66 2.98 12.73
C VAL A 241 13.55 2.34 11.90
N VAL A 242 13.90 1.48 10.93
CA VAL A 242 12.90 0.80 10.11
C VAL A 242 13.21 -0.69 9.96
N LEU A 243 12.20 -1.53 10.09
CA LEU A 243 12.29 -2.95 9.73
C LEU A 243 12.08 -3.11 8.23
N LEU A 244 12.87 -3.96 7.61
CA LEU A 244 12.80 -4.27 6.18
C LEU A 244 13.22 -5.72 5.91
N ALA A 245 12.88 -6.21 4.73
CA ALA A 245 13.34 -7.50 4.23
C ALA A 245 14.80 -7.42 3.78
N THR A 246 15.55 -8.50 3.93
CA THR A 246 16.95 -8.58 3.52
C THR A 246 17.17 -8.12 2.08
N GLY A 247 16.32 -8.54 1.14
CA GLY A 247 16.43 -8.16 -0.26
C GLY A 247 16.10 -6.70 -0.56
N ASN A 248 15.56 -5.94 0.41
CA ASN A 248 15.32 -4.51 0.28
C ASN A 248 16.46 -3.66 0.87
N ALA A 249 17.41 -4.28 1.60
CA ALA A 249 18.52 -3.57 2.21
C ALA A 249 19.29 -2.65 1.23
N PRO A 250 19.59 -3.08 -0.02
CA PRO A 250 20.28 -2.23 -0.98
C PRO A 250 19.53 -0.94 -1.37
N LEU A 251 18.24 -0.86 -1.08
CA LEU A 251 17.43 0.33 -1.40
C LEU A 251 17.67 1.48 -0.41
N VAL A 252 18.09 1.16 0.82
CA VAL A 252 18.28 2.14 1.89
C VAL A 252 19.67 2.13 2.51
N ALA A 253 20.48 1.08 2.27
CA ALA A 253 21.84 0.94 2.80
C ALA A 253 22.83 1.76 1.96
N HIS A 254 22.75 3.07 2.09
CA HIS A 254 23.67 4.05 1.50
C HIS A 254 24.46 4.76 2.60
N ASP A 255 25.26 5.76 2.23
CA ASP A 255 26.09 6.53 3.17
C ASP A 255 25.25 7.05 4.35
N GLY A 256 25.75 6.83 5.57
CA GLY A 256 25.08 7.22 6.81
C GLY A 256 24.03 6.22 7.33
N VAL A 257 23.74 5.13 6.61
CA VAL A 257 22.75 4.12 7.01
C VAL A 257 23.35 2.72 7.01
N VAL A 258 23.17 1.99 8.11
CA VAL A 258 23.57 0.59 8.22
C VAL A 258 22.37 -0.32 8.42
N THR A 259 22.48 -1.55 7.96
CA THR A 259 21.46 -2.59 8.20
C THR A 259 22.03 -3.69 9.08
N ARG A 260 21.20 -4.22 9.98
CA ARG A 260 21.58 -5.32 10.90
C ARG A 260 20.50 -6.38 10.94
N PRO A 261 20.85 -7.66 10.98
CA PRO A 261 19.90 -8.75 11.23
C PRO A 261 19.18 -8.57 12.56
N VAL A 262 17.86 -8.83 12.56
CA VAL A 262 17.04 -8.78 13.78
C VAL A 262 16.64 -10.17 14.18
N THR A 263 16.88 -10.52 15.47
CA THR A 263 16.42 -11.77 16.06
C THR A 263 15.14 -11.53 16.89
N GLY A 264 14.34 -12.61 17.10
CA GLY A 264 13.09 -12.52 17.85
C GLY A 264 11.88 -12.10 16.99
N LEU A 265 12.03 -12.04 15.66
CA LEU A 265 10.96 -11.78 14.72
C LEU A 265 10.79 -12.94 13.72
N SER A 266 9.55 -13.18 13.29
CA SER A 266 9.27 -14.10 12.19
C SER A 266 9.87 -13.58 10.88
N PRO A 267 10.28 -14.45 9.94
CA PRO A 267 10.66 -14.06 8.59
C PRO A 267 9.50 -13.34 7.90
N CYS A 268 9.84 -12.49 6.93
CA CYS A 268 8.86 -11.86 6.05
C CYS A 268 8.72 -12.62 4.74
N GLU A 269 7.54 -12.54 4.14
CA GLU A 269 7.23 -13.25 2.91
C GLU A 269 6.82 -12.25 1.81
N LEU A 270 7.58 -12.27 0.72
CA LEU A 270 7.21 -11.63 -0.52
C LEU A 270 6.41 -12.63 -1.36
N ALA A 271 5.25 -12.21 -1.84
CA ALA A 271 4.37 -13.05 -2.65
C ALA A 271 4.05 -12.37 -3.98
N LEU A 272 3.83 -13.18 -5.02
CA LEU A 272 3.06 -12.78 -6.19
C LEU A 272 1.59 -13.05 -5.89
N ALA A 273 0.75 -12.04 -5.94
CA ALA A 273 -0.68 -12.14 -5.67
C ALA A 273 -1.52 -11.71 -6.89
N TRP A 274 -2.77 -12.19 -6.94
CA TRP A 274 -3.79 -11.81 -7.93
C TRP A 274 -5.18 -11.99 -7.34
N ARG A 275 -6.20 -11.39 -7.94
CA ARG A 275 -7.58 -11.55 -7.47
C ARG A 275 -8.06 -13.00 -7.61
N ALA A 276 -8.76 -13.51 -6.59
CA ALA A 276 -9.20 -14.91 -6.53
C ALA A 276 -10.17 -15.30 -7.66
N ASP A 277 -10.93 -14.33 -8.16
CA ASP A 277 -11.89 -14.47 -9.25
C ASP A 277 -11.28 -14.24 -10.65
N ASP A 278 -10.02 -13.83 -10.74
CA ASP A 278 -9.36 -13.61 -12.03
C ASP A 278 -8.91 -14.93 -12.64
N VAL A 279 -9.63 -15.35 -13.66
CA VAL A 279 -9.40 -16.61 -14.39
C VAL A 279 -8.68 -16.43 -15.72
N ARG A 280 -8.24 -15.22 -16.06
CA ARG A 280 -7.59 -14.92 -17.34
C ARG A 280 -6.33 -15.75 -17.57
N PRO A 281 -6.11 -16.25 -18.79
CA PRO A 281 -4.91 -17.03 -19.11
C PRO A 281 -3.60 -16.30 -18.84
N LEU A 282 -3.53 -14.97 -19.08
CA LEU A 282 -2.33 -14.17 -18.84
C LEU A 282 -1.95 -14.14 -17.36
N VAL A 283 -2.93 -13.99 -16.45
CA VAL A 283 -2.71 -13.99 -15.00
C VAL A 283 -2.19 -15.34 -14.53
N ARG A 284 -2.84 -16.42 -14.96
CA ARG A 284 -2.42 -17.79 -14.61
C ARG A 284 -1.04 -18.12 -15.16
N GLY A 285 -0.79 -17.78 -16.43
CA GLY A 285 0.50 -18.02 -17.07
C GLY A 285 1.64 -17.25 -16.44
N TYR A 286 1.38 -16.03 -15.98
CA TYR A 286 2.38 -15.26 -15.23
C TYR A 286 2.67 -15.88 -13.85
N ALA A 287 1.64 -16.33 -13.14
CA ALA A 287 1.79 -17.04 -11.87
C ALA A 287 2.57 -18.36 -12.04
N GLU A 288 2.28 -19.14 -13.09
CA GLU A 288 3.01 -20.37 -13.42
C GLU A 288 4.48 -20.09 -13.78
N ALA A 289 4.74 -19.05 -14.57
CA ALA A 289 6.11 -18.62 -14.90
C ALA A 289 6.88 -18.21 -13.64
N CYS A 290 6.21 -17.53 -12.71
CA CYS A 290 6.79 -17.14 -11.43
C CYS A 290 7.07 -18.36 -10.53
N ALA A 291 6.11 -19.28 -10.39
CA ALA A 291 6.29 -20.53 -9.65
C ALA A 291 7.48 -21.33 -10.16
N SER A 292 7.58 -21.49 -11.49
CA SER A 292 8.68 -22.20 -12.12
C SER A 292 10.05 -21.51 -11.93
N ALA A 293 10.08 -20.18 -11.92
CA ALA A 293 11.30 -19.41 -11.70
C ALA A 293 11.81 -19.51 -10.25
N THR A 294 10.89 -19.62 -9.28
CA THR A 294 11.23 -19.71 -7.85
C THR A 294 11.61 -21.14 -7.44
N ALA A 295 11.04 -22.18 -8.04
CA ALA A 295 11.36 -23.57 -7.73
C ALA A 295 12.83 -23.97 -8.05
N HIS A 296 13.46 -23.32 -9.03
CA HIS A 296 14.85 -23.58 -9.41
C HIS A 296 15.89 -22.91 -8.49
N ARG A 297 15.46 -22.18 -7.47
CA ARG A 297 16.33 -21.47 -6.52
C ARG A 297 16.35 -22.06 -5.11
N ARG A 298 15.51 -23.06 -4.86
CA ARG A 298 15.53 -23.87 -3.64
C ARG A 298 16.45 -25.06 -3.82
#